data_9adee76d1fb6b821d547945457ae98f4
#
_entry.id   9adee76d1fb6b821d547945457ae98f4
#
_cell.length_a   1.000
_cell.length_b   1.000
_cell.length_c   1.000
_cell.angle_alpha   90.00
_cell.angle_beta   90.00
_cell.angle_gamma   90.00
#
_symmetry.space_group_name_H-M   'P 1'
#
loop_
_entity.id
_entity.type
_entity.pdbx_description
1 polymer ?
#
loop_
_entity_poly.entity_id
_entity_poly.type
_entity_poly.pdbx_seq_one_letter_code
_entity_poly.pdbx_strand_id
1 'polypeptide(L)'
;KVPLHPRLAHMVVKGQALGSGEAAADLAAFVSERDGLGRDAGCDIASRFLATRGSARSRIQAAAKQIKQILSIKADTGPISEGVLVALAWPDRIAQKRGGERRYRLSGGGGAILPEHETLARQEWLAVATTDGSSGDQKIFLAAPLTLAEIETHFDGQIEVLENVGWD
;
A
#
# COMPACT_ATOMS: atom_id res chain seq x y z
N LYS A 1 5.43 22.49 -6.85
CA LYS A 1 5.51 21.62 -5.68
C LYS A 1 4.29 20.69 -5.64
N VAL A 2 4.56 19.38 -5.54
CA VAL A 2 3.50 18.38 -5.50
C VAL A 2 2.92 18.33 -4.09
N PRO A 3 1.58 18.52 -3.92
CA PRO A 3 0.98 18.48 -2.59
C PRO A 3 0.76 17.02 -2.14
N LEU A 4 1.85 16.28 -1.97
CA LEU A 4 1.82 14.88 -1.56
C LEU A 4 2.67 14.66 -0.32
N HIS A 5 2.24 13.72 0.51
CA HIS A 5 3.08 13.21 1.58
C HIS A 5 4.42 12.71 0.98
N PRO A 6 5.56 12.99 1.63
CA PRO A 6 6.87 12.60 1.07
C PRO A 6 6.98 11.12 0.68
N ARG A 7 6.37 10.23 1.45
CA ARG A 7 6.39 8.79 1.13
C ARG A 7 5.63 8.48 -0.15
N LEU A 8 4.51 9.16 -0.40
CA LEU A 8 3.74 8.99 -1.62
C LEU A 8 4.47 9.58 -2.82
N ALA A 9 5.11 10.73 -2.64
CA ALA A 9 5.93 11.31 -3.69
C ALA A 9 7.08 10.37 -4.08
N HIS A 10 7.74 9.79 -3.09
CA HIS A 10 8.80 8.80 -3.31
C HIS A 10 8.27 7.59 -4.09
N MET A 11 7.10 7.10 -3.71
CA MET A 11 6.43 5.98 -4.41
C MET A 11 6.22 6.29 -5.89
N VAL A 12 5.74 7.49 -6.19
CA VAL A 12 5.47 7.87 -7.59
C VAL A 12 6.78 7.95 -8.39
N VAL A 13 7.81 8.57 -7.82
CA VAL A 13 9.12 8.68 -8.49
C VAL A 13 9.73 7.30 -8.74
N LYS A 14 9.72 6.44 -7.72
CA LYS A 14 10.25 5.07 -7.85
C LYS A 14 9.39 4.24 -8.79
N GLY A 15 8.06 4.38 -8.70
CA GLY A 15 7.14 3.68 -9.60
C GLY A 15 7.39 4.07 -11.05
N GLN A 16 7.64 5.34 -11.32
CA GLN A 16 7.99 5.83 -12.64
C GLN A 16 9.28 5.16 -13.14
N ALA A 17 10.30 5.10 -12.29
CA ALA A 17 11.57 4.47 -12.64
C ALA A 17 11.40 2.98 -12.99
N LEU A 18 10.41 2.33 -12.40
CA LEU A 18 10.10 0.92 -12.65
C LEU A 18 9.08 0.70 -13.77
N GLY A 19 8.65 1.77 -14.44
CA GLY A 19 7.72 1.67 -15.56
C GLY A 19 6.24 1.69 -15.19
N SER A 20 5.89 2.10 -13.96
CA SER A 20 4.50 2.14 -13.47
C SER A 20 4.14 3.47 -12.84
N GLY A 21 4.60 4.57 -13.41
CA GLY A 21 4.36 5.91 -12.88
C GLY A 21 2.90 6.31 -12.86
N GLU A 22 2.12 5.93 -13.88
CA GLU A 22 0.70 6.24 -13.92
C GLU A 22 -0.05 5.52 -12.82
N ALA A 23 0.19 4.22 -12.66
CA ALA A 23 -0.42 3.43 -11.59
C ALA A 23 -0.04 3.98 -10.22
N ALA A 24 1.22 4.38 -10.04
CA ALA A 24 1.69 4.97 -8.79
C ALA A 24 1.01 6.31 -8.51
N ALA A 25 0.82 7.16 -9.52
CA ALA A 25 0.12 8.44 -9.35
C ALA A 25 -1.35 8.23 -8.98
N ASP A 26 -2.01 7.27 -9.62
CA ASP A 26 -3.39 6.93 -9.30
C ASP A 26 -3.52 6.44 -7.86
N LEU A 27 -2.60 5.59 -7.43
CA LEU A 27 -2.60 5.07 -6.06
C LEU A 27 -2.31 6.17 -5.04
N ALA A 28 -1.36 7.05 -5.33
CA ALA A 28 -1.05 8.19 -4.46
C ALA A 28 -2.26 9.09 -4.27
N ALA A 29 -2.98 9.37 -5.35
CA ALA A 29 -4.21 10.17 -5.29
C ALA A 29 -5.28 9.46 -4.47
N PHE A 30 -5.46 8.17 -4.68
CA PHE A 30 -6.43 7.36 -3.96
C PHE A 30 -6.17 7.39 -2.44
N VAL A 31 -4.93 7.19 -2.03
CA VAL A 31 -4.58 7.19 -0.61
C VAL A 31 -4.74 8.58 0.00
N SER A 32 -4.38 9.63 -0.76
CA SER A 32 -4.43 11.02 -0.28
C SER A 32 -5.84 11.55 -0.14
N GLU A 33 -6.72 11.23 -1.10
CA GLU A 33 -8.03 11.88 -1.22
C GLU A 33 -9.15 11.16 -0.49
N ARG A 34 -8.90 9.97 0.02
CA ARG A 34 -9.90 9.14 0.67
C ARG A 34 -11.07 8.79 -0.27
N ASP A 35 -11.49 7.55 -0.22
CA ASP A 35 -12.49 7.02 -1.15
C ASP A 35 -13.94 7.28 -0.73
N GLY A 36 -14.17 7.77 0.48
CA GLY A 36 -15.51 8.00 0.99
C GLY A 36 -16.28 6.73 1.36
N LEU A 37 -15.65 5.56 1.23
CA LEU A 37 -16.28 4.29 1.58
C LEU A 37 -16.14 4.01 3.07
N GLY A 38 -17.14 3.32 3.64
CA GLY A 38 -17.10 2.88 5.02
C GLY A 38 -16.17 1.69 5.20
N ARG A 39 -16.02 1.27 6.45
CA ARG A 39 -15.19 0.11 6.79
C ARG A 39 -15.73 -1.19 6.21
N ASP A 40 -17.03 -1.25 5.91
CA ASP A 40 -17.67 -2.42 5.30
C ASP A 40 -17.12 -2.73 3.92
N ALA A 41 -16.50 -1.75 3.25
CA ALA A 41 -15.88 -1.96 1.94
C ALA A 41 -14.59 -2.78 2.01
N GLY A 42 -14.13 -3.12 3.22
CA GLY A 42 -12.93 -3.93 3.42
C GLY A 42 -11.65 -3.10 3.41
N CYS A 43 -10.51 -3.80 3.41
CA CYS A 43 -9.19 -3.17 3.50
C CYS A 43 -8.39 -3.26 2.19
N ASP A 44 -8.85 -4.05 1.23
CA ASP A 44 -8.12 -4.28 -0.02
C ASP A 44 -8.17 -3.05 -0.92
N ILE A 45 -7.00 -2.49 -1.21
CA ILE A 45 -6.87 -1.29 -2.04
C ILE A 45 -7.56 -1.47 -3.39
N ALA A 46 -7.30 -2.58 -4.09
CA ALA A 46 -7.86 -2.79 -5.43
C ALA A 46 -9.39 -2.79 -5.39
N SER A 47 -9.99 -3.47 -4.43
CA SER A 47 -11.45 -3.53 -4.29
C SER A 47 -12.04 -2.17 -3.97
N ARG A 48 -11.41 -1.42 -3.05
CA ARG A 48 -11.90 -0.09 -2.69
C ARG A 48 -11.77 0.90 -3.85
N PHE A 49 -10.67 0.81 -4.60
CA PHE A 49 -10.46 1.67 -5.77
C PHE A 49 -11.58 1.46 -6.78
N LEU A 50 -11.91 0.20 -7.08
CA LEU A 50 -12.98 -0.14 -8.03
C LEU A 50 -14.36 0.27 -7.52
N ALA A 51 -14.57 0.30 -6.21
CA ALA A 51 -15.86 0.65 -5.61
C ALA A 51 -16.08 2.15 -5.47
N THR A 52 -15.04 2.96 -5.67
CA THR A 52 -15.11 4.42 -5.49
C THR A 52 -16.03 5.06 -6.53
N ARG A 53 -16.92 5.95 -6.09
CA ARG A 53 -17.94 6.59 -6.93
C ARG A 53 -18.10 8.06 -6.58
N GLY A 54 -18.86 8.76 -7.43
CA GLY A 54 -19.33 10.12 -7.16
C GLY A 54 -18.22 11.15 -7.00
N SER A 55 -18.38 12.05 -6.05
CA SER A 55 -17.45 13.15 -5.82
C SER A 55 -16.08 12.66 -5.36
N ALA A 56 -16.02 11.56 -4.61
CA ALA A 56 -14.74 10.97 -4.21
C ALA A 56 -13.95 10.53 -5.43
N ARG A 57 -14.61 9.84 -6.37
CA ARG A 57 -13.96 9.41 -7.61
C ARG A 57 -13.43 10.61 -8.41
N SER A 58 -14.23 11.65 -8.52
CA SER A 58 -13.83 12.87 -9.24
C SER A 58 -12.62 13.54 -8.61
N ARG A 59 -12.60 13.64 -7.28
CA ARG A 59 -11.45 14.22 -6.56
C ARG A 59 -10.18 13.40 -6.77
N ILE A 60 -10.29 12.08 -6.70
CA ILE A 60 -9.15 11.17 -6.89
C ILE A 60 -8.61 11.31 -8.31
N GLN A 61 -9.48 11.32 -9.30
CA GLN A 61 -9.08 11.47 -10.70
C GLN A 61 -8.39 12.81 -10.95
N ALA A 62 -8.94 13.90 -10.40
CA ALA A 62 -8.34 15.22 -10.54
C ALA A 62 -6.97 15.29 -9.87
N ALA A 63 -6.84 14.72 -8.67
CA ALA A 63 -5.55 14.68 -7.97
C ALA A 63 -4.52 13.86 -8.75
N ALA A 64 -4.92 12.71 -9.28
CA ALA A 64 -4.03 11.86 -10.08
C ALA A 64 -3.54 12.61 -11.32
N LYS A 65 -4.43 13.29 -12.00
CA LYS A 65 -4.08 14.08 -13.19
C LYS A 65 -3.07 15.17 -12.85
N GLN A 66 -3.27 15.87 -11.73
CA GLN A 66 -2.36 16.91 -11.28
C GLN A 66 -0.96 16.33 -10.97
N ILE A 67 -0.89 15.20 -10.27
CA ILE A 67 0.36 14.53 -9.95
C ILE A 67 1.09 14.16 -11.24
N LYS A 68 0.39 13.57 -12.20
CA LYS A 68 0.97 13.16 -13.48
C LYS A 68 1.54 14.35 -14.25
N GLN A 69 0.85 15.49 -14.23
CA GLN A 69 1.32 16.69 -14.89
C GLN A 69 2.55 17.30 -14.21
N ILE A 70 2.50 17.42 -12.89
CA ILE A 70 3.60 18.05 -12.13
C ILE A 70 4.88 17.23 -12.21
N LEU A 71 4.76 15.91 -12.12
CA LEU A 71 5.91 15.02 -12.14
C LEU A 71 6.29 14.50 -13.53
N SER A 72 5.57 14.97 -14.56
CA SER A 72 5.82 14.58 -15.96
C SER A 72 5.82 13.06 -16.12
N ILE A 73 4.78 12.42 -15.61
CA ILE A 73 4.66 10.97 -15.62
C ILE A 73 4.39 10.47 -17.03
N LYS A 74 5.15 9.45 -17.44
CA LYS A 74 5.03 8.82 -18.75
C LYS A 74 4.08 7.63 -18.70
N ALA A 75 3.62 7.19 -19.85
CA ALA A 75 2.77 6.00 -19.96
C ALA A 75 3.47 4.79 -19.35
N ASP A 76 2.70 3.95 -18.67
CA ASP A 76 3.23 2.75 -18.02
C ASP A 76 3.76 1.77 -19.07
N THR A 77 4.91 1.16 -18.76
CA THR A 77 5.57 0.21 -19.64
C THR A 77 5.68 -1.19 -19.06
N GLY A 78 5.47 -1.34 -17.75
CA GLY A 78 5.52 -2.63 -17.10
C GLY A 78 4.63 -2.67 -15.87
N PRO A 79 3.84 -3.76 -15.70
CA PRO A 79 2.94 -3.85 -14.57
C PRO A 79 3.70 -4.10 -13.27
N ILE A 80 3.42 -3.26 -12.28
CA ILE A 80 3.88 -3.47 -10.91
C ILE A 80 2.63 -3.47 -10.03
N SER A 81 2.54 -4.45 -9.12
CA SER A 81 1.36 -4.59 -8.27
C SER A 81 1.21 -3.42 -7.30
N GLU A 82 -0.02 -3.21 -6.86
CA GLU A 82 -0.30 -2.20 -5.82
C GLU A 82 0.50 -2.50 -4.54
N GLY A 83 0.70 -3.78 -4.22
CA GLY A 83 1.50 -4.19 -3.07
C GLY A 83 2.93 -3.67 -3.16
N VAL A 84 3.58 -3.81 -4.31
CA VAL A 84 4.93 -3.29 -4.51
C VAL A 84 4.93 -1.77 -4.37
N LEU A 85 3.98 -1.09 -4.98
CA LEU A 85 3.90 0.37 -4.90
C LEU A 85 3.72 0.84 -3.46
N VAL A 86 2.81 0.24 -2.72
CA VAL A 86 2.60 0.57 -1.30
C VAL A 86 3.87 0.34 -0.50
N ALA A 87 4.57 -0.76 -0.75
CA ALA A 87 5.81 -1.07 -0.05
C ALA A 87 6.94 -0.10 -0.39
N LEU A 88 6.94 0.50 -1.59
CA LEU A 88 7.88 1.56 -1.91
C LEU A 88 7.66 2.80 -1.05
N ALA A 89 6.40 3.11 -0.73
CA ALA A 89 6.06 4.23 0.14
C ALA A 89 6.36 3.92 1.61
N TRP A 90 6.02 2.72 2.04
CA TRP A 90 6.14 2.29 3.44
C TRP A 90 6.83 0.93 3.55
N PRO A 91 8.15 0.86 3.27
CA PRO A 91 8.89 -0.42 3.40
C PRO A 91 8.88 -0.96 4.84
N ASP A 92 8.76 -0.08 5.82
CA ASP A 92 8.63 -0.42 7.23
C ASP A 92 7.27 -1.07 7.56
N ARG A 93 6.33 -1.07 6.63
CA ARG A 93 5.00 -1.65 6.79
C ARG A 93 4.75 -2.85 5.88
N ILE A 94 5.80 -3.49 5.37
CA ILE A 94 5.69 -4.83 4.80
C ILE A 94 5.38 -5.75 5.96
N ALA A 95 4.32 -6.54 5.84
CA ALA A 95 3.77 -7.32 6.94
C ALA A 95 3.77 -8.80 6.61
N GLN A 96 4.20 -9.62 7.56
CA GLN A 96 4.18 -11.07 7.45
C GLN A 96 3.20 -11.65 8.47
N LYS A 97 2.39 -12.60 8.02
CA LYS A 97 1.40 -13.25 8.89
C LYS A 97 2.09 -13.92 10.08
N ARG A 98 1.51 -13.72 11.26
CA ARG A 98 2.02 -14.25 12.52
C ARG A 98 0.89 -14.63 13.48
N GLY A 99 1.04 -15.74 14.13
CA GLY A 99 0.16 -16.17 15.21
C GLY A 99 -1.23 -16.55 14.74
N GLY A 100 -2.17 -15.64 14.81
CA GLY A 100 -3.57 -15.90 14.44
C GLY A 100 -3.84 -15.64 12.96
N GLU A 101 -5.07 -15.96 12.55
CA GLU A 101 -5.48 -15.86 11.14
C GLU A 101 -5.41 -14.46 10.55
N ARG A 102 -5.47 -13.43 11.39
CA ARG A 102 -5.56 -12.03 10.94
C ARG A 102 -4.43 -11.18 11.44
N ARG A 103 -3.44 -11.79 12.11
CA ARG A 103 -2.33 -11.06 12.74
C ARG A 103 -1.11 -11.07 11.87
N TYR A 104 -0.46 -9.91 11.80
CA TYR A 104 0.72 -9.68 10.98
C TYR A 104 1.78 -8.96 11.80
N ARG A 105 3.03 -9.15 11.42
CA ARG A 105 4.17 -8.44 11.98
C ARG A 105 4.74 -7.50 10.93
N LEU A 106 4.92 -6.23 11.31
CA LEU A 106 5.45 -5.22 10.41
C LEU A 106 6.97 -5.24 10.41
N SER A 107 7.57 -5.02 9.24
CA SER A 107 9.04 -5.00 9.09
C SER A 107 9.70 -3.91 9.93
N GLY A 108 9.02 -2.81 10.16
CA GLY A 108 9.51 -1.71 11.01
C GLY A 108 9.30 -1.93 12.50
N GLY A 109 8.70 -3.07 12.88
CA GLY A 109 8.40 -3.41 14.26
C GLY A 109 6.93 -3.26 14.58
N GLY A 110 6.49 -4.02 15.58
CA GLY A 110 5.10 -4.01 16.00
C GLY A 110 4.20 -4.95 15.22
N GLY A 111 2.98 -5.13 15.71
CA GLY A 111 1.99 -5.98 15.10
C GLY A 111 0.89 -5.19 14.40
N ALA A 112 0.16 -5.88 13.54
CA ALA A 112 -1.01 -5.33 12.86
C ALA A 112 -2.06 -6.42 12.73
N ILE A 113 -3.33 -6.02 12.67
CA ILE A 113 -4.44 -6.98 12.61
C ILE A 113 -5.45 -6.52 11.56
N LEU A 114 -5.91 -7.48 10.76
CA LEU A 114 -6.98 -7.25 9.80
C LEU A 114 -8.35 -7.39 10.49
N PRO A 115 -9.39 -6.72 9.95
CA PRO A 115 -10.75 -6.94 10.42
C PRO A 115 -11.20 -8.38 10.23
N GLU A 116 -12.23 -8.78 10.96
CA GLU A 116 -12.84 -10.10 10.78
C GLU A 116 -13.39 -10.23 9.36
N HIS A 117 -13.32 -11.44 8.82
CA HIS A 117 -13.84 -11.78 7.49
C HIS A 117 -13.16 -11.06 6.32
N GLU A 118 -11.98 -10.49 6.57
CA GLU A 118 -11.22 -9.81 5.51
C GLU A 118 -10.49 -10.83 4.62
N THR A 119 -10.73 -10.78 3.32
CA THR A 119 -10.15 -11.74 2.38
C THR A 119 -8.63 -11.66 2.28
N LEU A 120 -8.04 -10.49 2.58
CA LEU A 120 -6.59 -10.33 2.62
C LEU A 120 -5.92 -11.24 3.65
N ALA A 121 -6.68 -11.74 4.63
CA ALA A 121 -6.14 -12.64 5.65
C ALA A 121 -5.65 -13.97 5.09
N ARG A 122 -5.98 -14.28 3.84
CA ARG A 122 -5.46 -15.48 3.14
C ARG A 122 -4.02 -15.29 2.69
N GLN A 123 -3.54 -14.05 2.64
CA GLN A 123 -2.20 -13.73 2.18
C GLN A 123 -1.20 -13.84 3.33
N GLU A 124 -0.05 -14.42 3.06
CA GLU A 124 1.03 -14.44 4.04
C GLU A 124 1.70 -13.09 4.16
N TRP A 125 1.78 -12.32 3.07
CA TRP A 125 2.47 -11.04 3.01
C TRP A 125 1.52 -9.94 2.56
N LEU A 126 1.62 -8.79 3.22
CA LEU A 126 0.86 -7.59 2.84
C LEU A 126 1.78 -6.38 2.82
N ALA A 127 1.41 -5.39 2.00
CA ALA A 127 1.93 -4.04 2.11
C ALA A 127 0.83 -3.20 2.74
N VAL A 128 1.08 -2.61 3.89
CA VAL A 128 0.07 -1.87 4.65
C VAL A 128 0.22 -0.38 4.39
N ALA A 129 -0.85 0.28 3.96
CA ALA A 129 -0.84 1.71 3.68
C ALA A 129 -1.36 2.54 4.86
N THR A 130 -2.45 2.12 5.47
CA THR A 130 -3.11 2.90 6.53
C THR A 130 -3.49 2.02 7.70
N THR A 131 -3.21 2.51 8.91
CA THR A 131 -3.58 1.86 10.17
C THR A 131 -4.16 2.91 11.11
N ASP A 132 -4.67 2.47 12.26
CA ASP A 132 -5.14 3.38 13.31
C ASP A 132 -4.00 3.97 14.17
N GLY A 133 -2.76 3.54 13.93
CA GLY A 133 -1.59 4.06 14.63
C GLY A 133 -1.53 3.71 16.12
N SER A 134 -2.35 2.78 16.61
CA SER A 134 -2.38 2.44 18.02
C SER A 134 -1.08 1.76 18.47
N SER A 135 -0.77 1.85 19.74
CA SER A 135 0.29 1.05 20.36
C SER A 135 -0.23 -0.38 20.51
N GLY A 136 0.57 -1.37 20.30
CA GLY A 136 0.12 -2.76 20.26
C GLY A 136 -0.25 -3.14 18.82
N ASP A 137 -1.21 -4.05 18.65
CA ASP A 137 -1.64 -4.45 17.31
C ASP A 137 -2.43 -3.31 16.64
N GLN A 138 -1.85 -2.74 15.60
CA GLN A 138 -2.50 -1.67 14.85
C GLN A 138 -3.60 -2.26 13.97
N LYS A 139 -4.75 -1.61 13.92
CA LYS A 139 -5.83 -2.04 13.02
C LYS A 139 -5.49 -1.59 11.61
N ILE A 140 -5.49 -2.53 10.68
CA ILE A 140 -5.23 -2.26 9.26
C ILE A 140 -6.50 -1.72 8.63
N PHE A 141 -6.40 -0.54 8.01
CA PHE A 141 -7.51 0.07 7.29
C PHE A 141 -7.37 -0.04 5.77
N LEU A 142 -6.14 -0.13 5.28
CA LEU A 142 -5.87 -0.15 3.84
C LEU A 142 -4.57 -0.90 3.58
N ALA A 143 -4.63 -1.91 2.73
CA ALA A 143 -3.47 -2.75 2.42
C ALA A 143 -3.63 -3.39 1.04
N ALA A 144 -2.55 -3.95 0.52
CA ALA A 144 -2.54 -4.72 -0.71
C ALA A 144 -1.70 -5.98 -0.52
N PRO A 145 -2.02 -7.06 -1.26
CA PRO A 145 -1.22 -8.29 -1.14
C PRO A 145 0.16 -8.13 -1.76
N LEU A 146 1.11 -8.84 -1.18
CA LEU A 146 2.46 -8.98 -1.71
C LEU A 146 2.79 -10.46 -1.84
N THR A 147 3.64 -10.79 -2.82
CA THR A 147 4.22 -12.13 -2.88
C THR A 147 5.66 -12.08 -2.36
N LEU A 148 6.15 -13.23 -1.89
CA LEU A 148 7.54 -13.32 -1.46
C LEU A 148 8.48 -13.00 -2.62
N ALA A 149 8.16 -13.43 -3.83
CA ALA A 149 8.97 -13.13 -5.02
C ALA A 149 9.10 -11.62 -5.25
N GLU A 150 8.01 -10.88 -5.08
CA GLU A 150 8.05 -9.41 -5.21
C GLU A 150 8.93 -8.78 -4.15
N ILE A 151 8.85 -9.28 -2.90
CA ILE A 151 9.67 -8.77 -1.81
C ILE A 151 11.16 -9.05 -2.10
N GLU A 152 11.47 -10.25 -2.55
CA GLU A 152 12.85 -10.62 -2.89
C GLU A 152 13.40 -9.77 -4.03
N THR A 153 12.58 -9.47 -5.02
CA THR A 153 13.00 -8.68 -6.18
C THR A 153 13.25 -7.21 -5.81
N HIS A 154 12.40 -6.64 -4.96
CA HIS A 154 12.41 -5.18 -4.72
C HIS A 154 12.86 -4.78 -3.31
N PHE A 155 12.85 -5.69 -2.35
CA PHE A 155 13.02 -5.36 -0.92
C PHE A 155 13.87 -6.37 -0.16
N ASP A 156 14.98 -6.83 -0.73
CA ASP A 156 15.86 -7.84 -0.10
C ASP A 156 16.23 -7.50 1.36
N GLY A 157 16.58 -6.24 1.62
CA GLY A 157 16.95 -5.81 2.96
C GLY A 157 15.81 -5.96 3.97
N GLN A 158 14.57 -5.83 3.51
CA GLN A 158 13.40 -5.96 4.38
C GLN A 158 13.14 -7.42 4.75
N ILE A 159 13.45 -8.36 3.86
CA ILE A 159 13.34 -9.78 4.16
C ILE A 159 14.30 -10.15 5.30
N GLU A 160 15.53 -9.70 5.23
CA GLU A 160 16.51 -9.93 6.27
C GLU A 160 16.04 -9.44 7.64
N VAL A 161 15.48 -8.24 7.68
CA VAL A 161 14.93 -7.66 8.91
C VAL A 161 13.81 -8.54 9.46
N LEU A 162 12.90 -8.99 8.59
CA LEU A 162 11.77 -9.82 9.00
C LEU A 162 12.24 -11.19 9.50
N GLU A 163 13.21 -11.81 8.85
CA GLU A 163 13.78 -13.08 9.27
C GLU A 163 14.41 -12.97 10.64
N ASN A 164 15.21 -11.93 10.87
CA ASN A 164 15.88 -11.72 12.17
C ASN A 164 14.85 -11.51 13.28
N VAL A 165 13.80 -10.74 13.01
CA VAL A 165 12.74 -10.50 13.98
C VAL A 165 11.88 -11.73 14.18
N GLY A 166 11.70 -12.53 13.15
CA GLY A 166 10.85 -13.70 13.16
C GLY A 166 11.34 -14.86 14.05
N TRP A 167 12.61 -14.86 14.39
CA TRP A 167 13.21 -15.94 15.16
C TRP A 167 13.20 -15.71 16.68
N ASP A 168 12.73 -14.57 17.13
CA ASP A 168 12.66 -14.26 18.57
C ASP A 168 11.45 -14.91 19.28
#